data_9e319432aee4c6f1900edf642a6967e9
#
_entry.id   9e319432aee4c6f1900edf642a6967e9
#
_cell.length_a   1.000
_cell.length_b   1.000
_cell.length_c   1.000
_cell.angle_alpha   90.00
_cell.angle_beta   90.00
_cell.angle_gamma   90.00
#
_symmetry.space_group_name_H-M   'P 1'
#
loop_
_entity.id
_entity.type
_entity.pdbx_description
1 polymer ?
#
loop_
_entity_poly.entity_id
_entity_poly.type
_entity_poly.pdbx_seq_one_letter_code
_entity_poly.pdbx_strand_id
1 'polypeptide(L)'
;MYKRQLINNVVTIPDASTIAKAIQESFKNLINIAGNLGSGLLKLIFVLAVSLMISIEPKQYKENILLLIPKNYRNKFRKILEKCNTALANWTFSMVISSLSVGLLSLIVLSILDVKYVVSNALIAMVLNIIPNIGPVISGIFPISIALLDNFWKPLAVLGAYVIIQNIESYIIMPSIMKKKANLLPGLTLISQFGFTFIFGPLGLILSLPLAVVIQVLIKESFKDI
;
A
#
# COMPACT_ATOMS: atom_id res chain seq x y z
N MET A 1 16.98 -0.64 -57.10
CA MET A 1 17.87 -0.70 -55.93
C MET A 1 17.14 -0.80 -54.58
N TYR A 2 15.82 -0.69 -54.51
CA TYR A 2 15.03 -0.65 -53.27
C TYR A 2 14.58 -2.03 -52.71
N LYS A 3 14.70 -3.11 -53.48
CA LYS A 3 14.24 -4.46 -53.06
C LYS A 3 15.26 -5.31 -52.29
N ARG A 4 16.50 -4.84 -52.13
CA ARG A 4 17.55 -5.58 -51.37
C ARG A 4 17.71 -5.18 -49.92
N GLN A 5 17.08 -4.08 -49.48
CA GLN A 5 17.16 -3.65 -48.09
C GLN A 5 16.05 -4.19 -47.16
N LEU A 6 15.02 -4.83 -47.73
CA LEU A 6 13.89 -5.39 -46.97
C LEU A 6 14.08 -6.85 -46.56
N ILE A 7 15.13 -7.52 -47.02
CA ILE A 7 15.38 -8.94 -46.72
C ILE A 7 16.41 -9.13 -45.57
N ASN A 8 17.10 -8.10 -45.12
CA ASN A 8 18.08 -8.19 -44.02
C ASN A 8 17.52 -7.95 -42.63
N ASN A 9 16.21 -7.76 -42.49
CA ASN A 9 15.51 -7.90 -41.20
C ASN A 9 15.01 -9.34 -41.01
N VAL A 10 15.81 -10.30 -41.35
CA VAL A 10 15.62 -11.69 -40.91
C VAL A 10 15.77 -11.67 -39.41
N VAL A 11 14.69 -12.01 -38.72
CA VAL A 11 14.66 -12.37 -37.30
C VAL A 11 15.93 -13.19 -37.02
N THR A 12 16.95 -12.57 -36.47
CA THR A 12 18.15 -13.25 -36.02
C THR A 12 17.72 -14.15 -34.87
N ILE A 13 17.58 -15.43 -35.14
CA ILE A 13 17.36 -16.45 -34.12
C ILE A 13 18.52 -16.27 -33.14
N PRO A 14 18.25 -15.94 -31.84
CA PRO A 14 19.32 -15.74 -30.89
C PRO A 14 20.19 -16.99 -30.82
N ASP A 15 21.50 -16.82 -30.91
CA ASP A 15 22.46 -17.91 -30.79
C ASP A 15 22.23 -18.67 -29.46
N ALA A 16 22.45 -19.97 -29.45
CA ALA A 16 22.24 -20.84 -28.32
C ALA A 16 22.95 -20.32 -27.05
N SER A 17 24.08 -19.65 -27.22
CA SER A 17 24.81 -18.97 -26.12
C SER A 17 24.04 -17.78 -25.53
N THR A 18 23.31 -17.04 -26.36
CA THR A 18 22.49 -15.89 -25.94
C THR A 18 21.26 -16.37 -25.18
N ILE A 19 20.62 -17.45 -25.68
CA ILE A 19 19.50 -18.10 -24.97
C ILE A 19 19.95 -18.68 -23.64
N ALA A 20 21.10 -19.35 -23.60
CA ALA A 20 21.66 -19.90 -22.34
C ALA A 20 21.95 -18.79 -21.31
N LYS A 21 22.55 -17.67 -21.72
CA LYS A 21 22.77 -16.51 -20.86
C LYS A 21 21.47 -15.90 -20.33
N ALA A 22 20.47 -15.70 -21.21
CA ALA A 22 19.17 -15.18 -20.81
C ALA A 22 18.44 -16.11 -19.82
N ILE A 23 18.53 -17.42 -19.99
CA ILE A 23 18.02 -18.41 -19.03
C ILE A 23 18.77 -18.31 -17.70
N GLN A 24 20.09 -18.25 -17.73
CA GLN A 24 20.92 -18.16 -16.53
C GLN A 24 20.66 -16.85 -15.74
N GLU A 25 20.52 -15.72 -16.42
CA GLU A 25 20.15 -14.44 -15.80
C GLU A 25 18.73 -14.48 -15.22
N SER A 26 17.79 -15.08 -15.92
CA SER A 26 16.42 -15.27 -15.41
C SER A 26 16.41 -16.15 -14.18
N PHE A 27 17.17 -17.25 -14.15
CA PHE A 27 17.34 -18.11 -12.96
C PHE A 27 17.97 -17.35 -11.79
N LYS A 28 19.02 -16.58 -12.03
CA LYS A 28 19.68 -15.77 -11.01
C LYS A 28 18.71 -14.72 -10.43
N ASN A 29 17.92 -14.09 -11.29
CA ASN A 29 16.89 -13.13 -10.87
C ASN A 29 15.79 -13.81 -10.04
N LEU A 30 15.34 -15.00 -10.42
CA LEU A 30 14.37 -15.80 -9.64
C LEU A 30 14.92 -16.18 -8.25
N ILE A 31 16.18 -16.62 -8.17
CA ILE A 31 16.85 -16.93 -6.90
C ILE A 31 16.97 -15.67 -6.02
N ASN A 32 17.33 -14.54 -6.62
CA ASN A 32 17.42 -13.27 -5.89
C ASN A 32 16.04 -12.80 -5.38
N ILE A 33 14.99 -12.94 -6.18
CA ILE A 33 13.62 -12.63 -5.78
C ILE A 33 13.18 -13.57 -4.64
N ALA A 34 13.42 -14.87 -4.76
CA ALA A 34 13.08 -15.85 -3.73
C ALA A 34 13.86 -15.58 -2.42
N GLY A 35 15.15 -15.24 -2.49
CA GLY A 35 15.96 -14.88 -1.33
C GLY A 35 15.48 -13.58 -0.67
N ASN A 36 15.12 -12.58 -1.47
CA ASN A 36 14.55 -11.33 -0.97
C ASN A 36 13.16 -11.52 -0.35
N LEU A 37 12.31 -12.37 -0.92
CA LEU A 37 11.01 -12.73 -0.34
C LEU A 37 11.19 -13.47 0.99
N GLY A 38 12.11 -14.43 1.09
CA GLY A 38 12.40 -15.15 2.32
C GLY A 38 12.89 -14.22 3.43
N SER A 39 13.80 -13.29 3.12
CA SER A 39 14.27 -12.28 4.07
C SER A 39 13.17 -11.28 4.46
N GLY A 40 12.30 -10.93 3.53
CA GLY A 40 11.14 -10.08 3.78
C GLY A 40 10.12 -10.73 4.70
N LEU A 41 9.87 -12.03 4.51
CA LEU A 41 8.96 -12.82 5.32
C LEU A 41 9.46 -12.98 6.77
N LEU A 42 10.76 -13.23 6.95
CA LEU A 42 11.38 -13.27 8.27
C LEU A 42 11.29 -11.92 9.00
N LYS A 43 11.54 -10.82 8.30
CA LYS A 43 11.36 -9.46 8.84
C LYS A 43 9.91 -9.19 9.25
N LEU A 44 8.95 -9.61 8.42
CA LEU A 44 7.52 -9.47 8.73
C LEU A 44 7.15 -10.27 9.98
N ILE A 45 7.56 -11.54 10.07
CA ILE A 45 7.32 -12.39 11.24
C ILE A 45 7.92 -11.76 12.50
N PHE A 46 9.14 -11.24 12.41
CA PHE A 46 9.80 -10.57 13.54
C PHE A 46 9.02 -9.33 13.99
N VAL A 47 8.60 -8.47 13.04
CA VAL A 47 7.80 -7.28 13.36
C VAL A 47 6.47 -7.66 13.99
N LEU A 48 5.79 -8.68 13.46
CA LEU A 48 4.54 -9.18 14.03
C LEU A 48 4.73 -9.72 15.44
N ALA A 49 5.79 -10.52 15.68
CA ALA A 49 6.11 -11.05 16.99
C ALA A 49 6.36 -9.93 18.02
N VAL A 50 7.20 -8.93 17.65
CA VAL A 50 7.47 -7.78 18.52
C VAL A 50 6.21 -6.97 18.76
N SER A 51 5.38 -6.75 17.73
CA SER A 51 4.11 -6.04 17.87
C SER A 51 3.15 -6.75 18.81
N LEU A 52 3.07 -8.08 18.74
CA LEU A 52 2.26 -8.89 19.65
C LEU A 52 2.79 -8.78 21.09
N MET A 53 4.11 -8.89 21.29
CA MET A 53 4.72 -8.74 22.62
C MET A 53 4.41 -7.39 23.25
N ILE A 54 4.52 -6.29 22.49
CA ILE A 54 4.17 -4.94 22.95
C ILE A 54 2.66 -4.84 23.25
N SER A 55 1.82 -5.52 22.46
CA SER A 55 0.36 -5.49 22.61
C SER A 55 -0.13 -6.26 23.84
N ILE A 56 0.64 -7.21 24.37
CA ILE A 56 0.30 -7.95 25.60
C ILE A 56 0.42 -7.04 26.82
N GLU A 57 1.46 -6.22 26.91
CA GLU A 57 1.72 -5.35 28.07
C GLU A 57 1.95 -3.87 27.69
N PRO A 58 1.01 -3.21 27.01
CA PRO A 58 1.22 -1.87 26.46
C PRO A 58 1.49 -0.82 27.55
N LYS A 59 0.97 -1.02 28.75
CA LYS A 59 1.19 -0.10 29.88
C LYS A 59 2.64 -0.10 30.36
N GLN A 60 3.28 -1.26 30.47
CA GLN A 60 4.68 -1.38 30.89
C GLN A 60 5.61 -0.69 29.89
N TYR A 61 5.44 -0.97 28.59
CA TYR A 61 6.24 -0.32 27.55
C TYR A 61 6.06 1.21 27.57
N LYS A 62 4.83 1.69 27.75
CA LYS A 62 4.54 3.13 27.89
C LYS A 62 5.27 3.74 29.09
N GLU A 63 5.19 3.14 30.26
CA GLU A 63 5.85 3.65 31.46
C GLU A 63 7.38 3.61 31.32
N ASN A 64 7.96 2.54 30.76
CA ASN A 64 9.39 2.45 30.50
C ASN A 64 9.88 3.55 29.54
N ILE A 65 9.14 3.88 28.50
CA ILE A 65 9.48 4.99 27.60
C ILE A 65 9.42 6.33 28.36
N LEU A 66 8.43 6.51 29.26
CA LEU A 66 8.30 7.71 30.06
C LEU A 66 9.44 7.89 31.06
N LEU A 67 10.11 6.81 31.50
CA LEU A 67 11.28 6.90 32.36
C LEU A 67 12.47 7.58 31.69
N LEU A 68 12.59 7.47 30.36
CA LEU A 68 13.65 8.11 29.57
C LEU A 68 13.46 9.65 29.48
N ILE A 69 12.29 10.15 29.88
CA ILE A 69 11.94 11.56 29.74
C ILE A 69 12.10 12.27 31.10
N PRO A 70 12.68 13.50 31.12
CA PRO A 70 12.79 14.30 32.34
C PRO A 70 11.44 14.48 33.02
N LYS A 71 11.41 14.43 34.36
CA LYS A 71 10.17 14.43 35.15
C LYS A 71 9.22 15.57 34.79
N ASN A 72 9.75 16.75 34.49
CA ASN A 72 8.96 17.95 34.14
C ASN A 72 8.14 17.81 32.85
N TYR A 73 8.59 16.97 31.92
CA TYR A 73 7.95 16.79 30.59
C TYR A 73 7.13 15.50 30.50
N ARG A 74 7.17 14.61 31.50
CA ARG A 74 6.50 13.29 31.45
C ARG A 74 5.00 13.41 31.26
N ASN A 75 4.33 14.34 31.92
CA ASN A 75 2.90 14.53 31.80
C ASN A 75 2.49 15.04 30.40
N LYS A 76 3.29 15.95 29.83
CA LYS A 76 3.06 16.42 28.47
C LYS A 76 3.24 15.26 27.45
N PHE A 77 4.33 14.51 27.60
CA PHE A 77 4.64 13.40 26.71
C PHE A 77 3.61 12.25 26.81
N ARG A 78 3.12 11.97 28.03
CA ARG A 78 2.04 10.99 28.24
C ARG A 78 0.79 11.36 27.46
N LYS A 79 0.37 12.62 27.50
CA LYS A 79 -0.78 13.14 26.73
C LYS A 79 -0.54 13.02 25.21
N ILE A 80 0.67 13.29 24.75
CA ILE A 80 1.03 13.16 23.33
C ILE A 80 0.93 11.69 22.89
N LEU A 81 1.48 10.74 23.66
CA LEU A 81 1.37 9.31 23.37
C LEU A 81 -0.08 8.83 23.31
N GLU A 82 -0.95 9.31 24.21
CA GLU A 82 -2.37 8.97 24.19
C GLU A 82 -3.08 9.50 22.95
N LYS A 83 -2.74 10.71 22.52
CA LYS A 83 -3.28 11.29 21.27
C LYS A 83 -2.78 10.55 20.04
N CYS A 84 -1.49 10.18 20.01
CA CYS A 84 -0.93 9.34 18.93
C CYS A 84 -1.64 7.99 18.85
N ASN A 85 -1.84 7.32 19.99
CA ASN A 85 -2.55 6.05 20.06
C ASN A 85 -3.98 6.18 19.51
N THR A 86 -4.73 7.20 19.97
CA THR A 86 -6.10 7.45 19.50
C THR A 86 -6.13 7.78 17.99
N ALA A 87 -5.19 8.58 17.50
CA ALA A 87 -5.11 8.95 16.10
C ALA A 87 -4.78 7.73 15.20
N LEU A 88 -3.81 6.90 15.63
CA LEU A 88 -3.45 5.67 14.94
C LEU A 88 -4.60 4.65 14.94
N ALA A 89 -5.27 4.45 16.07
CA ALA A 89 -6.42 3.55 16.17
C ALA A 89 -7.55 3.98 15.23
N ASN A 90 -7.88 5.28 15.22
CA ASN A 90 -8.90 5.83 14.33
C ASN A 90 -8.50 5.69 12.85
N TRP A 91 -7.24 5.93 12.52
CA TRP A 91 -6.71 5.75 11.17
C TRP A 91 -6.80 4.29 10.73
N THR A 92 -6.30 3.35 11.55
CA THR A 92 -6.33 1.91 11.25
C THR A 92 -7.76 1.41 11.05
N PHE A 93 -8.69 1.81 11.94
CA PHE A 93 -10.10 1.47 11.83
C PHE A 93 -10.70 1.99 10.50
N SER A 94 -10.41 3.24 10.15
CA SER A 94 -10.88 3.82 8.90
C SER A 94 -10.33 3.08 7.68
N MET A 95 -9.05 2.68 7.71
CA MET A 95 -8.44 1.93 6.63
C MET A 95 -9.06 0.54 6.45
N VAL A 96 -9.31 -0.17 7.55
CA VAL A 96 -9.95 -1.50 7.48
C VAL A 96 -11.35 -1.40 6.87
N ILE A 97 -12.17 -0.44 7.31
CA ILE A 97 -13.52 -0.26 6.75
C ILE A 97 -13.46 0.16 5.29
N SER A 98 -12.57 1.10 4.93
CA SER A 98 -12.38 1.50 3.54
C SER A 98 -11.99 0.32 2.67
N SER A 99 -10.98 -0.47 3.09
CA SER A 99 -10.52 -1.64 2.34
C SER A 99 -11.62 -2.69 2.15
N LEU A 100 -12.41 -2.97 3.19
CA LEU A 100 -13.56 -3.86 3.09
C LEU A 100 -14.61 -3.33 2.10
N SER A 101 -14.87 -2.02 2.14
CA SER A 101 -15.84 -1.37 1.24
C SER A 101 -15.38 -1.43 -0.22
N VAL A 102 -14.10 -1.13 -0.48
CA VAL A 102 -13.51 -1.22 -1.83
C VAL A 102 -13.52 -2.66 -2.33
N GLY A 103 -13.17 -3.62 -1.49
CA GLY A 103 -13.25 -5.04 -1.84
C GLY A 103 -14.68 -5.46 -2.22
N LEU A 104 -15.67 -5.05 -1.43
CA LEU A 104 -17.10 -5.36 -1.69
C LEU A 104 -17.60 -4.69 -2.97
N LEU A 105 -17.28 -3.41 -3.17
CA LEU A 105 -17.64 -2.68 -4.39
C LEU A 105 -16.99 -3.32 -5.62
N SER A 106 -15.72 -3.69 -5.53
CA SER A 106 -15.00 -4.38 -6.60
C SER A 106 -15.65 -5.74 -6.92
N LEU A 107 -16.03 -6.50 -5.88
CA LEU A 107 -16.73 -7.77 -6.06
C LEU A 107 -18.04 -7.58 -6.82
N ILE A 108 -18.86 -6.61 -6.43
CA ILE A 108 -20.14 -6.33 -7.07
C ILE A 108 -19.94 -5.91 -8.53
N VAL A 109 -19.06 -4.93 -8.76
CA VAL A 109 -18.88 -4.36 -10.11
C VAL A 109 -18.25 -5.35 -11.07
N LEU A 110 -17.24 -6.11 -10.63
CA LEU A 110 -16.60 -7.13 -11.47
C LEU A 110 -17.56 -8.31 -11.75
N SER A 111 -18.47 -8.62 -10.83
CA SER A 111 -19.54 -9.60 -11.09
C SER A 111 -20.53 -9.11 -12.15
N ILE A 112 -20.92 -7.84 -12.09
CA ILE A 112 -21.84 -7.23 -13.11
C ILE A 112 -21.18 -7.20 -14.48
N LEU A 113 -19.87 -6.92 -14.54
CA LEU A 113 -19.10 -6.89 -15.79
C LEU A 113 -18.69 -8.29 -16.28
N ASP A 114 -19.06 -9.35 -15.57
CA ASP A 114 -18.71 -10.73 -15.88
C ASP A 114 -17.22 -10.90 -16.15
N VAL A 115 -16.37 -10.38 -15.26
CA VAL A 115 -14.92 -10.54 -15.32
C VAL A 115 -14.54 -11.85 -14.64
N LYS A 116 -13.65 -12.65 -15.23
CA LYS A 116 -13.19 -13.88 -14.60
C LYS A 116 -12.44 -13.61 -13.29
N TYR A 117 -12.49 -14.58 -12.37
CA TYR A 117 -11.79 -14.52 -11.07
C TYR A 117 -12.21 -13.32 -10.20
N VAL A 118 -13.49 -13.01 -10.18
CA VAL A 118 -14.07 -11.87 -9.43
C VAL A 118 -13.60 -11.83 -7.99
N VAL A 119 -13.73 -12.95 -7.25
CA VAL A 119 -13.39 -13.02 -5.83
C VAL A 119 -11.90 -12.74 -5.60
N SER A 120 -11.02 -13.33 -6.42
CA SER A 120 -9.58 -13.10 -6.30
C SER A 120 -9.22 -11.63 -6.56
N ASN A 121 -9.79 -11.01 -7.59
CA ASN A 121 -9.58 -9.61 -7.92
C ASN A 121 -10.11 -8.67 -6.82
N ALA A 122 -11.28 -8.98 -6.25
CA ALA A 122 -11.85 -8.21 -5.15
C ALA A 122 -11.01 -8.31 -3.86
N LEU A 123 -10.48 -9.50 -3.54
CA LEU A 123 -9.56 -9.69 -2.42
C LEU A 123 -8.24 -8.94 -2.64
N ILE A 124 -7.69 -8.97 -3.84
CA ILE A 124 -6.50 -8.19 -4.20
C ILE A 124 -6.76 -6.69 -4.03
N ALA A 125 -7.91 -6.19 -4.51
CA ALA A 125 -8.30 -4.80 -4.34
C ALA A 125 -8.43 -4.43 -2.86
N MET A 126 -9.07 -5.27 -2.04
CA MET A 126 -9.21 -5.09 -0.61
C MET A 126 -7.86 -5.00 0.11
N VAL A 127 -6.96 -5.94 -0.17
CA VAL A 127 -5.64 -5.99 0.49
C VAL A 127 -4.75 -4.84 0.05
N LEU A 128 -4.69 -4.56 -1.25
CA LEU A 128 -3.85 -3.47 -1.77
C LEU A 128 -4.37 -2.09 -1.39
N ASN A 129 -5.66 -1.92 -1.10
CA ASN A 129 -6.24 -0.66 -0.65
C ASN A 129 -5.67 -0.17 0.70
N ILE A 130 -4.96 -1.02 1.45
CA ILE A 130 -4.20 -0.63 2.64
C ILE A 130 -3.13 0.43 2.28
N ILE A 131 -2.69 0.47 1.03
CA ILE A 131 -1.75 1.48 0.52
C ILE A 131 -2.54 2.52 -0.30
N PRO A 132 -2.96 3.65 0.29
CA PRO A 132 -3.77 4.64 -0.40
C PRO A 132 -3.09 5.20 -1.65
N ASN A 133 -3.86 5.57 -2.64
CA ASN A 133 -3.48 6.08 -3.96
C ASN A 133 -2.79 5.05 -4.86
N ILE A 134 -1.86 4.25 -4.35
CA ILE A 134 -1.06 3.29 -5.13
C ILE A 134 -1.77 1.94 -5.23
N GLY A 135 -2.36 1.49 -4.12
CA GLY A 135 -3.06 0.22 -4.04
C GLY A 135 -4.18 0.05 -5.06
N PRO A 136 -5.12 1.01 -5.16
CA PRO A 136 -6.19 0.95 -6.16
C PRO A 136 -5.68 0.88 -7.59
N VAL A 137 -4.61 1.61 -7.93
CA VAL A 137 -4.01 1.59 -9.28
C VAL A 137 -3.43 0.21 -9.56
N ILE A 138 -2.63 -0.35 -8.66
CA ILE A 138 -2.02 -1.66 -8.83
C ILE A 138 -3.10 -2.75 -8.89
N SER A 139 -4.09 -2.69 -8.00
CA SER A 139 -5.16 -3.70 -7.96
C SER A 139 -6.01 -3.71 -9.23
N GLY A 140 -6.19 -2.55 -9.88
CA GLY A 140 -6.92 -2.42 -11.14
C GLY A 140 -6.24 -3.08 -12.33
N ILE A 141 -4.90 -3.21 -12.30
CA ILE A 141 -4.14 -3.83 -13.41
C ILE A 141 -4.59 -5.27 -13.63
N PHE A 142 -4.84 -6.04 -12.57
CA PHE A 142 -5.21 -7.45 -12.68
C PHE A 142 -6.55 -7.67 -13.42
N PRO A 143 -7.69 -7.11 -12.97
CA PRO A 143 -8.95 -7.31 -13.67
C PRO A 143 -8.99 -6.67 -15.06
N ILE A 144 -8.26 -5.56 -15.29
CA ILE A 144 -8.11 -4.96 -16.62
C ILE A 144 -7.40 -5.93 -17.55
N SER A 145 -6.29 -6.55 -17.10
CA SER A 145 -5.53 -7.52 -17.89
C SER A 145 -6.36 -8.76 -18.24
N ILE A 146 -7.17 -9.25 -17.27
CA ILE A 146 -8.07 -10.40 -17.51
C ILE A 146 -9.17 -10.02 -18.49
N ALA A 147 -9.75 -8.83 -18.37
CA ALA A 147 -10.79 -8.34 -19.26
C ALA A 147 -10.32 -8.17 -20.72
N LEU A 148 -9.03 -7.85 -20.93
CA LEU A 148 -8.42 -7.76 -22.26
C LEU A 148 -8.47 -9.10 -23.02
N LEU A 149 -8.46 -10.23 -22.29
CA LEU A 149 -8.52 -11.56 -22.90
C LEU A 149 -9.93 -11.95 -23.35
N ASP A 150 -10.96 -11.26 -22.84
CA ASP A 150 -12.36 -11.56 -23.16
C ASP A 150 -12.89 -10.69 -24.30
N ASN A 151 -12.78 -9.35 -24.19
CA ASN A 151 -13.35 -8.42 -25.16
C ASN A 151 -12.62 -7.06 -25.11
N PHE A 152 -12.49 -6.40 -26.26
CA PHE A 152 -11.79 -5.11 -26.38
C PHE A 152 -12.42 -3.97 -25.56
N TRP A 153 -13.74 -3.95 -25.38
CA TRP A 153 -14.44 -2.90 -24.60
C TRP A 153 -14.49 -3.14 -23.09
N LYS A 154 -14.34 -4.39 -22.68
CA LYS A 154 -14.43 -4.79 -21.25
C LYS A 154 -13.38 -4.14 -20.38
N PRO A 155 -12.10 -4.04 -20.78
CA PRO A 155 -11.08 -3.33 -20.01
C PRO A 155 -11.41 -1.87 -19.73
N LEU A 156 -12.02 -1.19 -20.71
CA LEU A 156 -12.42 0.23 -20.55
C LEU A 156 -13.55 0.37 -19.54
N ALA A 157 -14.51 -0.55 -19.56
CA ALA A 157 -15.57 -0.61 -18.57
C ALA A 157 -15.03 -0.89 -17.16
N VAL A 158 -14.07 -1.83 -17.02
CA VAL A 158 -13.39 -2.12 -15.74
C VAL A 158 -12.60 -0.91 -15.24
N LEU A 159 -11.87 -0.23 -16.12
CA LEU A 159 -11.15 0.99 -15.75
C LEU A 159 -12.09 2.07 -15.25
N GLY A 160 -13.18 2.34 -15.97
CA GLY A 160 -14.23 3.29 -15.56
C GLY A 160 -14.84 2.94 -14.21
N ALA A 161 -15.10 1.64 -13.98
CA ALA A 161 -15.62 1.14 -12.73
C ALA A 161 -14.64 1.39 -11.55
N TYR A 162 -13.36 1.12 -11.72
CA TYR A 162 -12.35 1.39 -10.70
C TYR A 162 -12.21 2.89 -10.40
N VAL A 163 -12.31 3.76 -11.42
CA VAL A 163 -12.36 5.21 -11.21
C VAL A 163 -13.59 5.60 -10.37
N ILE A 164 -14.76 5.02 -10.63
CA ILE A 164 -15.99 5.28 -9.86
C ILE A 164 -15.80 4.78 -8.41
N ILE A 165 -15.30 3.57 -8.20
CA ILE A 165 -15.04 3.01 -6.87
C ILE A 165 -14.09 3.93 -6.09
N GLN A 166 -13.02 4.41 -6.71
CA GLN A 166 -12.06 5.32 -6.10
C GLN A 166 -12.69 6.66 -5.71
N ASN A 167 -13.60 7.19 -6.53
CA ASN A 167 -14.33 8.41 -6.20
C ASN A 167 -15.30 8.18 -5.03
N ILE A 168 -16.03 7.05 -5.02
CA ILE A 168 -16.90 6.67 -3.90
C ILE A 168 -16.09 6.54 -2.61
N GLU A 169 -14.93 5.88 -2.66
CA GLU A 169 -14.04 5.77 -1.51
C GLU A 169 -13.62 7.14 -0.99
N SER A 170 -13.08 7.99 -1.86
CA SER A 170 -12.47 9.27 -1.49
C SER A 170 -13.50 10.31 -1.01
N TYR A 171 -14.67 10.37 -1.65
CA TYR A 171 -15.66 11.42 -1.37
C TYR A 171 -16.83 10.99 -0.48
N ILE A 172 -17.10 9.68 -0.36
CA ILE A 172 -18.23 9.18 0.42
C ILE A 172 -17.75 8.35 1.61
N ILE A 173 -16.94 7.30 1.37
CA ILE A 173 -16.57 6.34 2.41
C ILE A 173 -15.62 6.99 3.42
N MET A 174 -14.51 7.55 2.96
CA MET A 174 -13.50 8.14 3.84
C MET A 174 -14.05 9.28 4.71
N PRO A 175 -14.77 10.29 4.18
CA PRO A 175 -15.35 11.35 5.01
C PRO A 175 -16.38 10.83 6.02
N SER A 176 -17.15 9.79 5.66
CA SER A 176 -18.17 9.20 6.53
C SER A 176 -17.55 8.49 7.74
N ILE A 177 -16.39 7.84 7.55
CA ILE A 177 -15.70 7.08 8.60
C ILE A 177 -14.82 7.98 9.45
N MET A 178 -14.07 8.87 8.85
CA MET A 178 -13.07 9.70 9.54
C MET A 178 -13.63 10.82 10.40
N LYS A 179 -14.94 10.99 10.53
CA LYS A 179 -15.63 11.98 11.39
C LYS A 179 -14.68 13.05 11.95
N LYS A 180 -14.27 14.02 11.14
CA LYS A 180 -13.62 15.31 11.50
C LYS A 180 -12.28 15.30 12.27
N LYS A 181 -11.57 14.16 12.48
CA LYS A 181 -10.43 14.13 13.42
C LYS A 181 -9.04 13.87 12.84
N ALA A 182 -8.89 13.52 11.59
CA ALA A 182 -7.58 13.35 10.96
C ALA A 182 -7.62 13.87 9.51
N ASN A 183 -7.76 15.18 9.34
CA ASN A 183 -7.63 15.80 8.03
C ASN A 183 -6.14 15.84 7.65
N LEU A 184 -5.63 14.72 7.15
CA LEU A 184 -4.37 14.74 6.42
C LEU A 184 -4.63 15.43 5.08
N LEU A 185 -3.91 16.53 4.83
CA LEU A 185 -3.96 17.18 3.53
C LEU A 185 -3.45 16.21 2.46
N PRO A 186 -4.13 16.04 1.31
CA PRO A 186 -3.73 15.09 0.28
C PRO A 186 -2.27 15.27 -0.17
N GLY A 187 -1.78 16.51 -0.23
CA GLY A 187 -0.39 16.81 -0.54
C GLY A 187 0.59 16.26 0.51
N LEU A 188 0.27 16.37 1.81
CA LEU A 188 1.09 15.78 2.88
C LEU A 188 1.13 14.27 2.80
N THR A 189 0.03 13.63 2.40
CA THR A 189 -0.04 12.19 2.20
C THR A 189 0.94 11.74 1.11
N LEU A 190 0.92 12.39 -0.04
CA LEU A 190 1.83 12.08 -1.15
C LEU A 190 3.29 12.34 -0.78
N ILE A 191 3.60 13.51 -0.19
CA ILE A 191 4.97 13.85 0.25
C ILE A 191 5.48 12.81 1.25
N SER A 192 4.64 12.39 2.20
CA SER A 192 5.01 11.36 3.18
C SER A 192 5.25 10.01 2.50
N GLN A 193 4.41 9.62 1.54
CA GLN A 193 4.59 8.37 0.78
C GLN A 193 5.92 8.36 0.04
N PHE A 194 6.23 9.43 -0.71
CA PHE A 194 7.50 9.53 -1.43
C PHE A 194 8.69 9.60 -0.46
N GLY A 195 8.63 10.45 0.55
CA GLY A 195 9.72 10.64 1.52
C GLY A 195 10.05 9.36 2.29
N PHE A 196 9.06 8.70 2.86
CA PHE A 196 9.29 7.46 3.61
C PHE A 196 9.66 6.28 2.69
N THR A 197 9.14 6.24 1.46
CA THR A 197 9.55 5.23 0.48
C THR A 197 11.01 5.40 0.09
N PHE A 198 11.48 6.63 -0.06
CA PHE A 198 12.90 6.91 -0.35
C PHE A 198 13.81 6.46 0.80
N ILE A 199 13.39 6.65 2.06
CA ILE A 199 14.21 6.29 3.24
C ILE A 199 14.14 4.79 3.56
N PHE A 200 12.95 4.20 3.53
CA PHE A 200 12.69 2.83 4.02
C PHE A 200 12.36 1.84 2.89
N GLY A 201 12.44 2.26 1.62
CA GLY A 201 12.06 1.43 0.48
C GLY A 201 10.58 1.08 0.47
N PRO A 202 10.16 -0.09 -0.09
CA PRO A 202 8.76 -0.50 -0.19
C PRO A 202 8.01 -0.55 1.15
N LEU A 203 8.71 -0.84 2.26
CA LEU A 203 8.13 -0.79 3.61
C LEU A 203 7.74 0.63 4.02
N GLY A 204 8.50 1.64 3.56
CA GLY A 204 8.19 3.05 3.80
C GLY A 204 6.85 3.46 3.19
N LEU A 205 6.46 2.85 2.07
CA LEU A 205 5.19 3.10 1.43
C LEU A 205 4.00 2.68 2.32
N ILE A 206 4.09 1.52 2.95
CA ILE A 206 3.06 1.00 3.87
C ILE A 206 3.04 1.81 5.17
N LEU A 207 4.22 2.16 5.70
CA LEU A 207 4.35 2.86 6.97
C LEU A 207 4.17 4.38 6.86
N SER A 208 4.16 4.94 5.64
CA SER A 208 4.14 6.38 5.40
C SER A 208 2.98 7.10 6.09
N LEU A 209 1.77 6.56 5.99
CA LEU A 209 0.58 7.20 6.57
C LEU A 209 0.51 7.09 8.08
N PRO A 210 0.71 5.91 8.71
CA PRO A 210 0.79 5.86 10.17
C PRO A 210 1.87 6.77 10.73
N LEU A 211 3.05 6.85 10.09
CA LEU A 211 4.11 7.76 10.50
C LEU A 211 3.71 9.23 10.31
N ALA A 212 3.06 9.58 9.19
CA ALA A 212 2.55 10.94 8.96
C ALA A 212 1.52 11.35 10.03
N VAL A 213 0.61 10.44 10.41
CA VAL A 213 -0.37 10.67 11.50
C VAL A 213 0.33 10.96 12.81
N VAL A 214 1.34 10.16 13.17
CA VAL A 214 2.13 10.38 14.40
C VAL A 214 2.86 11.72 14.37
N ILE A 215 3.56 12.02 13.27
CA ILE A 215 4.29 13.29 13.11
C ILE A 215 3.34 14.49 13.20
N GLN A 216 2.17 14.41 12.56
CA GLN A 216 1.17 15.47 12.63
C GLN A 216 0.69 15.73 14.06
N VAL A 217 0.44 14.67 14.85
CA VAL A 217 0.05 14.80 16.25
C VAL A 217 1.19 15.41 17.06
N LEU A 218 2.43 14.95 16.85
CA LEU A 218 3.61 15.48 17.53
C LEU A 218 3.79 16.98 17.26
N ILE A 219 3.72 17.40 16.00
CA ILE A 219 3.83 18.82 15.62
C ILE A 219 2.72 19.62 16.27
N LYS A 220 1.47 19.19 16.11
CA LYS A 220 0.31 19.92 16.63
C LYS A 220 0.34 20.11 18.15
N GLU A 221 0.81 19.12 18.89
CA GLU A 221 0.86 19.21 20.35
C GLU A 221 2.14 19.88 20.86
N SER A 222 3.24 19.87 20.09
CA SER A 222 4.45 20.61 20.45
C SER A 222 4.29 22.11 20.31
N PHE A 223 3.55 22.55 19.30
CA PHE A 223 3.31 24.00 19.04
C PHE A 223 2.04 24.55 19.67
N LYS A 224 1.31 23.77 20.46
CA LYS A 224 0.06 24.22 21.10
C LYS A 224 0.27 25.15 22.29
N ASP A 225 1.48 25.21 22.82
CA ASP A 225 1.86 25.99 23.98
C ASP A 225 2.68 27.26 23.61
N ILE A 226 2.75 27.60 22.29
CA ILE A 226 3.27 28.85 21.76
C ILE A 226 2.09 29.74 21.35
#